data_21cb2c8d03423d4b3b9ba839e201ed89
#
_entry.id   21cb2c8d03423d4b3b9ba839e201ed89
#
_cell.length_a   1.000
_cell.length_b   1.000
_cell.length_c   1.000
_cell.angle_alpha   90.00
_cell.angle_beta   90.00
_cell.angle_gamma   90.00
#
_symmetry.space_group_name_H-M   'P 1'
#
loop_
_entity.id
_entity.type
_entity.pdbx_description
1 polymer ?
#
loop_
_entity_poly.entity_id
_entity_poly.type
_entity_poly.pdbx_seq_one_letter_code
_entity_poly.pdbx_strand_id
1 'polypeptide(L)'
;MEISRMTSCSDAEFQQIEALIGVLSTSCKANREIIGEVLSKEDSHLFIAKDIEGRIVGMTTVCCFTIPTGRHATIEDVVVLPECQGTGLGRRLVEEALDYLRSTGKAYKVGLTSKPARVAANALYRKMGFKQKETNVYTLDV
;
A
#
# COMPACT_ATOMS: atom_id res chain seq x y z
N MET A 1 14.12 3.52 -10.42
CA MET A 1 12.79 2.95 -10.11
C MET A 1 11.73 4.01 -10.22
N GLU A 2 10.69 3.72 -10.94
CA GLU A 2 9.57 4.63 -11.16
C GLU A 2 8.38 4.19 -10.32
N ILE A 3 7.78 5.15 -9.59
CA ILE A 3 6.56 4.90 -8.83
C ILE A 3 5.43 5.66 -9.51
N SER A 4 4.32 4.96 -9.78
CA SER A 4 3.17 5.53 -10.44
C SER A 4 1.88 4.88 -9.93
N ARG A 5 0.76 5.56 -10.17
CA ARG A 5 -0.56 5.01 -9.90
C ARG A 5 -0.94 4.04 -11.02
N MET A 6 -1.36 2.85 -10.63
CA MET A 6 -1.85 1.87 -11.57
C MET A 6 -3.31 2.14 -11.94
N THR A 7 -3.62 2.19 -13.22
CA THR A 7 -4.98 2.44 -13.72
C THR A 7 -5.53 1.30 -14.56
N SER A 8 -4.67 0.42 -15.03
CA SER A 8 -5.03 -0.80 -15.77
C SER A 8 -4.05 -1.91 -15.41
N CYS A 9 -4.44 -3.14 -15.62
CA CYS A 9 -3.63 -4.31 -15.25
C CYS A 9 -3.65 -5.34 -16.38
N SER A 10 -2.51 -5.54 -17.02
CA SER A 10 -2.31 -6.60 -18.01
C SER A 10 -2.17 -7.95 -17.33
N ASP A 11 -2.20 -9.04 -18.11
CA ASP A 11 -1.99 -10.39 -17.58
C ASP A 11 -0.60 -10.54 -16.96
N ALA A 12 0.42 -9.96 -17.58
CA ALA A 12 1.79 -9.99 -17.05
C ALA A 12 1.90 -9.20 -15.73
N GLU A 13 1.28 -8.04 -15.68
CA GLU A 13 1.24 -7.21 -14.47
C GLU A 13 0.46 -7.89 -13.33
N PHE A 14 -0.62 -8.58 -13.67
CA PHE A 14 -1.35 -9.36 -12.68
C PHE A 14 -0.47 -10.43 -12.03
N GLN A 15 0.32 -11.15 -12.82
CA GLN A 15 1.25 -12.16 -12.28
C GLN A 15 2.30 -11.53 -11.36
N GLN A 16 2.76 -10.32 -11.67
CA GLN A 16 3.71 -9.58 -10.83
C GLN A 16 3.08 -9.15 -9.50
N ILE A 17 1.83 -8.68 -9.54
CA ILE A 17 1.07 -8.35 -8.33
C ILE A 17 0.80 -9.61 -7.50
N GLU A 18 0.46 -10.72 -8.14
CA GLU A 18 0.30 -12.01 -7.47
C GLU A 18 1.55 -12.41 -6.70
N ALA A 19 2.73 -12.23 -7.29
CA ALA A 19 3.99 -12.49 -6.62
C ALA A 19 4.19 -11.60 -5.38
N LEU A 20 3.83 -10.32 -5.47
CA LEU A 20 3.89 -9.39 -4.34
C LEU A 20 2.92 -9.79 -3.22
N ILE A 21 1.70 -10.18 -3.56
CA ILE A 21 0.73 -10.67 -2.58
C ILE A 21 1.26 -11.91 -1.88
N GLY A 22 1.94 -12.79 -2.60
CA GLY A 22 2.58 -13.97 -2.03
C GLY A 22 3.70 -13.64 -1.03
N VAL A 23 4.43 -12.55 -1.24
CA VAL A 23 5.42 -12.03 -0.27
C VAL A 23 4.71 -11.50 0.99
N LEU A 24 3.59 -10.83 0.81
CA LEU A 24 2.83 -10.21 1.90
C LEU A 24 2.14 -11.24 2.78
N SER A 25 1.57 -12.29 2.18
CA SER A 25 0.78 -13.31 2.89
C SER A 25 0.78 -14.62 2.13
N THR A 26 1.01 -15.73 2.84
CA THR A 26 0.93 -17.07 2.28
C THR A 26 -0.51 -17.60 2.17
N SER A 27 -1.45 -16.98 2.88
CA SER A 27 -2.85 -17.39 2.92
C SER A 27 -3.75 -16.61 1.96
N CYS A 28 -3.31 -15.45 1.49
CA CYS A 28 -4.07 -14.62 0.57
C CYS A 28 -3.69 -14.94 -0.88
N LYS A 29 -4.69 -15.10 -1.74
CA LYS A 29 -4.49 -15.30 -3.17
C LYS A 29 -4.91 -14.06 -3.93
N ALA A 30 -4.14 -13.70 -4.97
CA ALA A 30 -4.53 -12.64 -5.88
C ALA A 30 -5.85 -13.00 -6.58
N ASN A 31 -6.71 -12.00 -6.73
CA ASN A 31 -8.00 -12.13 -7.38
C ASN A 31 -8.14 -11.02 -8.41
N ARG A 32 -8.32 -11.40 -9.66
CA ARG A 32 -8.38 -10.46 -10.78
C ARG A 32 -9.56 -9.50 -10.69
N GLU A 33 -10.69 -9.99 -10.24
CA GLU A 33 -11.90 -9.19 -10.05
C GLU A 33 -11.69 -8.13 -8.96
N ILE A 34 -11.09 -8.52 -7.84
CA ILE A 34 -10.79 -7.61 -6.73
C ILE A 34 -9.77 -6.53 -7.16
N ILE A 35 -8.73 -6.91 -7.88
CA ILE A 35 -7.77 -5.92 -8.41
C ILE A 35 -8.48 -4.96 -9.36
N GLY A 36 -9.35 -5.45 -10.24
CA GLY A 36 -10.18 -4.62 -11.10
C GLY A 36 -11.04 -3.63 -10.32
N GLU A 37 -11.63 -4.07 -9.21
CA GLU A 37 -12.39 -3.18 -8.33
C GLU A 37 -11.51 -2.08 -7.72
N VAL A 38 -10.31 -2.42 -7.24
CA VAL A 38 -9.36 -1.44 -6.71
C VAL A 38 -9.05 -0.37 -7.76
N LEU A 39 -8.79 -0.78 -8.99
CA LEU A 39 -8.43 0.15 -10.07
C LEU A 39 -9.60 1.02 -10.53
N SER A 40 -10.83 0.55 -10.41
CA SER A 40 -12.03 1.28 -10.86
C SER A 40 -12.65 2.16 -9.80
N LYS A 41 -12.38 1.92 -8.52
CA LYS A 41 -12.96 2.70 -7.42
C LYS A 41 -12.24 4.02 -7.22
N GLU A 42 -13.02 5.07 -7.03
CA GLU A 42 -12.54 6.44 -6.84
C GLU A 42 -11.75 6.61 -5.53
N ASP A 43 -12.08 5.82 -4.52
CA ASP A 43 -11.51 5.93 -3.17
C ASP A 43 -10.35 4.97 -2.89
N SER A 44 -9.99 4.14 -3.87
CA SER A 44 -8.87 3.21 -3.76
C SER A 44 -7.81 3.54 -4.82
N HIS A 45 -6.56 3.63 -4.39
CA HIS A 45 -5.46 4.02 -5.26
C HIS A 45 -4.29 3.07 -5.06
N LEU A 46 -3.99 2.29 -6.10
CA LEU A 46 -2.86 1.37 -6.10
C LEU A 46 -1.64 2.05 -6.71
N PHE A 47 -0.60 2.21 -5.90
CA PHE A 47 0.71 2.70 -6.35
C PHE A 47 1.65 1.52 -6.55
N ILE A 48 2.35 1.51 -7.67
CA ILE A 48 3.30 0.48 -8.04
C ILE A 48 4.68 1.08 -8.29
N ALA A 49 5.71 0.31 -7.96
CA ALA A 49 7.07 0.64 -8.30
C ALA A 49 7.56 -0.32 -9.39
N LYS A 50 8.06 0.23 -10.48
CA LYS A 50 8.65 -0.54 -11.59
C LYS A 50 10.16 -0.37 -11.60
N ASP A 51 10.86 -1.46 -11.86
CA ASP A 51 12.29 -1.43 -12.10
C ASP A 51 12.62 -0.92 -13.51
N ILE A 52 13.91 -0.88 -13.84
CA ILE A 52 14.39 -0.39 -15.15
C ILE A 52 13.86 -1.24 -16.33
N GLU A 53 13.49 -2.48 -16.09
CA GLU A 53 12.93 -3.39 -17.09
C GLU A 53 11.41 -3.29 -17.18
N GLY A 54 10.78 -2.45 -16.37
CA GLY A 54 9.34 -2.27 -16.32
C GLY A 54 8.59 -3.31 -15.49
N ARG A 55 9.31 -4.13 -14.73
CA ARG A 55 8.70 -5.13 -13.85
C ARG A 55 8.22 -4.48 -12.55
N ILE A 56 7.02 -4.83 -12.11
CA ILE A 56 6.49 -4.37 -10.83
C ILE A 56 7.22 -5.09 -9.68
N VAL A 57 7.91 -4.34 -8.86
CA VAL A 57 8.73 -4.86 -7.76
C VAL A 57 8.29 -4.40 -6.38
N GLY A 58 7.29 -3.55 -6.32
CA GLY A 58 6.69 -3.09 -5.07
C GLY A 58 5.33 -2.46 -5.30
N MET A 59 4.53 -2.40 -4.25
CA MET A 59 3.22 -1.75 -4.29
C MET A 59 2.78 -1.28 -2.91
N THR A 60 1.81 -0.37 -2.91
CA THR A 60 0.98 -0.04 -1.75
C THR A 60 -0.37 0.47 -2.21
N THR A 61 -1.38 0.31 -1.38
CA THR A 61 -2.72 0.81 -1.66
C THR A 61 -3.09 1.90 -0.66
N VAL A 62 -3.71 2.96 -1.15
CA VAL A 62 -4.32 4.00 -0.32
C VAL A 62 -5.83 3.89 -0.43
N CYS A 63 -6.50 3.76 0.70
CA CYS A 63 -7.96 3.73 0.77
C CYS A 63 -8.44 4.98 1.49
N CYS A 64 -9.28 5.78 0.82
CA CYS A 64 -9.85 7.01 1.37
C CYS A 64 -11.30 6.79 1.77
N PHE A 65 -11.70 7.34 2.90
CA PHE A 65 -13.09 7.27 3.35
C PHE A 65 -13.45 8.51 4.16
N THR A 66 -14.72 8.87 4.13
CA THR A 66 -15.24 10.01 4.89
C THR A 66 -16.22 9.49 5.93
N ILE A 67 -16.03 9.90 7.17
CA ILE A 67 -16.90 9.57 8.30
C ILE A 67 -17.26 10.88 9.00
N PRO A 68 -18.26 10.89 9.93
CA PRO A 68 -18.66 12.14 10.57
C PRO A 68 -17.55 12.94 11.24
N THR A 69 -16.46 12.28 11.64
CA THR A 69 -15.31 12.95 12.26
C THR A 69 -14.29 13.49 11.26
N GLY A 70 -14.45 13.22 9.96
CA GLY A 70 -13.57 13.80 8.93
C GLY A 70 -13.22 12.88 7.78
N ARG A 71 -12.28 13.37 6.98
CA ARG A 71 -11.72 12.64 5.84
C ARG A 71 -10.48 11.89 6.30
N HIS A 72 -10.50 10.58 6.13
CA HIS A 72 -9.46 9.66 6.56
C HIS A 72 -8.94 8.83 5.41
N ALA A 73 -7.73 8.33 5.56
CA ALA A 73 -7.19 7.32 4.66
C ALA A 73 -6.44 6.24 5.46
N THR A 74 -6.32 5.07 4.87
CA THR A 74 -5.43 4.03 5.34
C THR A 74 -4.44 3.66 4.25
N ILE A 75 -3.23 3.31 4.66
CA ILE A 75 -2.21 2.74 3.77
C ILE A 75 -2.20 1.24 4.03
N GLU A 76 -2.38 0.46 2.98
CA GLU A 76 -2.54 -0.98 3.03
C GLU A 76 -1.51 -1.68 2.14
N ASP A 77 -1.14 -2.89 2.54
CA ASP A 77 -0.37 -3.80 1.70
C ASP A 77 0.93 -3.18 1.16
N VAL A 78 1.71 -2.55 2.04
CA VAL A 78 3.04 -2.08 1.67
C VAL A 78 3.96 -3.28 1.52
N VAL A 79 4.37 -3.58 0.31
CA VAL A 79 5.20 -4.73 0.01
C VAL A 79 6.21 -4.43 -1.09
N VAL A 80 7.41 -5.01 -0.93
CA VAL A 80 8.51 -4.91 -1.89
C VAL A 80 9.08 -6.32 -2.05
N LEU A 81 9.43 -6.70 -3.26
CA LEU A 81 10.07 -7.99 -3.51
C LEU A 81 11.33 -8.16 -2.64
N PRO A 82 11.63 -9.38 -2.16
CA PRO A 82 12.77 -9.62 -1.27
C PRO A 82 14.10 -9.04 -1.79
N GLU A 83 14.38 -9.19 -3.08
CA GLU A 83 15.60 -8.68 -3.70
C GLU A 83 15.68 -7.15 -3.76
N CYS A 84 14.58 -6.47 -3.56
CA CYS A 84 14.50 -5.00 -3.56
C CYS A 84 14.35 -4.41 -2.15
N GLN A 85 14.28 -5.24 -1.11
CA GLN A 85 14.19 -4.78 0.27
C GLN A 85 15.52 -4.16 0.72
N GLY A 86 15.45 -3.22 1.68
CA GLY A 86 16.63 -2.53 2.17
C GLY A 86 17.18 -1.43 1.24
N THR A 87 16.48 -1.13 0.14
CA THR A 87 16.89 -0.10 -0.84
C THR A 87 16.18 1.25 -0.64
N GLY A 88 15.28 1.35 0.34
CA GLY A 88 14.45 2.54 0.56
C GLY A 88 13.19 2.58 -0.31
N LEU A 89 12.90 1.53 -1.08
CA LEU A 89 11.74 1.50 -1.97
C LEU A 89 10.41 1.53 -1.23
N GLY A 90 10.30 0.80 -0.12
CA GLY A 90 9.10 0.83 0.73
C GLY A 90 8.82 2.23 1.26
N ARG A 91 9.85 2.96 1.67
CA ARG A 91 9.72 4.36 2.08
C ARG A 91 9.19 5.23 0.95
N ARG A 92 9.76 5.10 -0.24
CA ARG A 92 9.34 5.89 -1.41
C ARG A 92 7.88 5.63 -1.79
N LEU A 93 7.43 4.38 -1.69
CA LEU A 93 6.03 4.03 -1.92
C LEU A 93 5.10 4.73 -0.93
N VAL A 94 5.44 4.72 0.35
CA VAL A 94 4.64 5.41 1.37
C VAL A 94 4.69 6.93 1.18
N GLU A 95 5.85 7.49 0.85
CA GLU A 95 5.99 8.92 0.54
C GLU A 95 5.09 9.33 -0.62
N GLU A 96 5.06 8.56 -1.70
CA GLU A 96 4.18 8.82 -2.84
C GLU A 96 2.70 8.82 -2.45
N ALA A 97 2.30 7.85 -1.61
CA ALA A 97 0.95 7.78 -1.08
C ALA A 97 0.60 9.03 -0.25
N LEU A 98 1.51 9.46 0.63
CA LEU A 98 1.32 10.66 1.45
C LEU A 98 1.25 11.93 0.60
N ASP A 99 2.11 12.06 -0.39
CA ASP A 99 2.12 13.21 -1.30
C ASP A 99 0.83 13.29 -2.12
N TYR A 100 0.32 12.16 -2.56
CA TYR A 100 -0.99 12.09 -3.20
C TYR A 100 -2.10 12.61 -2.29
N LEU A 101 -2.13 12.19 -1.03
CA LEU A 101 -3.15 12.65 -0.08
C LEU A 101 -3.02 14.15 0.20
N ARG A 102 -1.81 14.66 0.36
CA ARG A 102 -1.55 16.08 0.60
C ARG A 102 -1.97 16.94 -0.59
N SER A 103 -1.63 16.50 -1.80
CA SER A 103 -1.91 17.28 -3.02
C SER A 103 -3.38 17.29 -3.39
N THR A 104 -4.13 16.23 -3.08
CA THR A 104 -5.55 16.11 -3.43
C THR A 104 -6.51 16.55 -2.32
N GLY A 105 -6.05 16.61 -1.08
CA GLY A 105 -6.91 16.89 0.07
C GLY A 105 -7.95 15.80 0.35
N LYS A 106 -7.76 14.59 -0.18
CA LYS A 106 -8.70 13.48 0.00
C LYS A 106 -8.76 12.97 1.43
N ALA A 107 -7.72 13.21 2.22
CA ALA A 107 -7.69 12.86 3.64
C ALA A 107 -6.78 13.81 4.40
N TYR A 108 -7.12 14.04 5.65
CA TYR A 108 -6.33 14.86 6.59
C TYR A 108 -5.64 14.02 7.65
N LYS A 109 -6.04 12.77 7.76
CA LYS A 109 -5.47 11.82 8.69
C LYS A 109 -5.30 10.48 8.00
N VAL A 110 -4.12 9.90 8.13
CA VAL A 110 -3.81 8.63 7.52
C VAL A 110 -3.29 7.67 8.59
N GLY A 111 -3.78 6.43 8.55
CA GLY A 111 -3.36 5.37 9.45
C GLY A 111 -2.86 4.16 8.68
N LEU A 112 -2.14 3.32 9.39
CA LEU A 112 -1.74 1.99 8.93
C LEU A 112 -1.62 1.07 10.13
N THR A 113 -1.65 -0.24 9.88
CA THR A 113 -1.37 -1.23 10.90
C THR A 113 -0.11 -2.01 10.52
N SER A 114 0.66 -2.39 11.52
CA SER A 114 1.89 -3.15 11.34
C SER A 114 2.10 -4.05 12.55
N LYS A 115 2.41 -5.32 12.30
CA LYS A 115 2.68 -6.27 13.38
C LYS A 115 3.93 -5.88 14.15
N PRO A 116 3.97 -6.06 15.49
CA PRO A 116 5.16 -5.74 16.29
C PRO A 116 6.44 -6.41 15.81
N ALA A 117 6.34 -7.61 15.25
CA ALA A 117 7.48 -8.36 14.73
C ALA A 117 8.16 -7.71 13.52
N ARG A 118 7.47 -6.82 12.81
CA ARG A 118 8.01 -6.09 11.66
C ARG A 118 8.84 -4.89 12.13
N VAL A 119 9.96 -5.17 12.76
CA VAL A 119 10.81 -4.17 13.44
C VAL A 119 11.29 -3.07 12.48
N ALA A 120 11.78 -3.47 11.30
CA ALA A 120 12.30 -2.50 10.32
C ALA A 120 11.19 -1.60 9.77
N ALA A 121 10.03 -2.15 9.44
CA ALA A 121 8.89 -1.39 8.95
C ALA A 121 8.38 -0.41 10.03
N ASN A 122 8.25 -0.87 11.26
CA ASN A 122 7.82 -0.02 12.36
C ASN A 122 8.80 1.14 12.62
N ALA A 123 10.10 0.87 12.55
CA ALA A 123 11.12 1.92 12.67
C ALA A 123 11.00 2.95 11.53
N LEU A 124 10.75 2.49 10.31
CA LEU A 124 10.54 3.34 9.16
C LEU A 124 9.34 4.27 9.36
N TYR A 125 8.21 3.73 9.78
CA TYR A 125 6.99 4.53 9.98
C TYR A 125 7.19 5.59 11.05
N ARG A 126 7.86 5.27 12.14
CA ARG A 126 8.21 6.26 13.18
C ARG A 126 9.10 7.38 12.62
N LYS A 127 10.11 7.03 11.81
CA LYS A 127 10.99 8.03 11.15
C LYS A 127 10.22 8.92 10.19
N MET A 128 9.16 8.43 9.57
CA MET A 128 8.33 9.20 8.67
C MET A 128 7.32 10.10 9.40
N GLY A 129 7.26 10.02 10.71
CA GLY A 129 6.37 10.84 11.53
C GLY A 129 5.06 10.17 11.95
N PHE A 130 4.85 8.91 11.61
CA PHE A 130 3.73 8.14 12.16
C PHE A 130 3.93 7.91 13.65
N LYS A 131 2.86 8.10 14.40
CA LYS A 131 2.87 7.89 15.87
C LYS A 131 2.09 6.63 16.18
N GLN A 132 2.70 5.74 16.96
CA GLN A 132 2.02 4.55 17.45
C GLN A 132 0.90 4.97 18.39
N LYS A 133 -0.30 4.44 18.17
CA LYS A 133 -1.45 4.66 19.03
C LYS A 133 -1.67 3.47 19.96
N GLU A 134 -2.02 3.77 21.19
CA GLU A 134 -2.45 2.76 22.15
C GLU A 134 -3.92 2.42 21.87
N THR A 135 -4.14 1.37 21.09
CA THR A 135 -5.46 0.94 20.66
C THR A 135 -5.43 -0.54 20.33
N ASN A 136 -6.59 -1.17 20.32
CA ASN A 136 -6.74 -2.55 19.88
C ASN A 136 -7.32 -2.58 18.47
N VAL A 137 -6.86 -3.54 17.68
CA VAL A 137 -7.40 -3.82 16.34
C VAL A 137 -8.21 -5.10 16.42
N TYR A 138 -9.47 -5.05 15.97
CA TYR A 138 -10.35 -6.21 15.92
C TYR A 138 -10.76 -6.48 14.49
N THR A 139 -10.81 -7.74 14.09
CA THR A 139 -11.31 -8.18 12.80
C THR A 139 -12.37 -9.27 12.99
N LEU A 140 -13.31 -9.34 12.06
CA LEU A 140 -14.35 -10.36 12.01
C LEU A 140 -14.63 -10.69 10.56
N ASP A 141 -14.62 -11.97 10.22
CA ASP A 141 -15.07 -12.44 8.91
C ASP A 141 -16.59 -12.42 8.85
N VAL A 142 -17.12 -11.82 7.81
CA VAL A 142 -18.58 -11.70 7.64
C VAL A 142 -19.09 -12.48 6.44
#